data_efba1420ec8ecc3f797f1c8ba30d40f2
#
_entry.id   efba1420ec8ecc3f797f1c8ba30d40f2
#
_cell.length_a   1.000
_cell.length_b   1.000
_cell.length_c   1.000
_cell.angle_alpha   90.00
_cell.angle_beta   90.00
_cell.angle_gamma   90.00
#
_symmetry.space_group_name_H-M   'P 1'
#
loop_
_entity.id
_entity.type
_entity.pdbx_description
1 polymer ?
#
loop_
_entity_poly.entity_id
_entity_poly.type
_entity_poly.pdbx_seq_one_letter_code
_entity_poly.pdbx_strand_id
1 'polypeptide(L)'
;MLAAMNLNPCSTTTAVVVTPDRPRRRWFGLAPVELVAMSAVGALVMLASYRGWWSIAVVEAWGFVTGGICVWLVVRQHMWNWPIGLANNVFFFVLFLQGRLFADMALQGVYFGLGIYGWLNWMYGGQQRNRLEVSRTTRAEWLSLAVAIPLTTWGLREILVVVNGAAPLWDAVTTVLSLAAQYLLCRKRIENWFFWIAADIIYIPLYLSRSLPLTAVLYGVFLVMCLVGVREWRRTMCRGGVNS
;
A
#
# COMPACT_ATOMS: atom_id res chain seq x y z
N MET A 1 22.35 16.09 -20.36
CA MET A 1 22.22 17.30 -19.52
C MET A 1 20.90 17.18 -18.77
N LEU A 2 20.86 16.37 -17.68
CA LEU A 2 19.69 16.14 -16.84
C LEU A 2 19.79 17.13 -15.67
N ALA A 3 18.98 18.17 -15.74
CA ALA A 3 18.84 19.14 -14.65
C ALA A 3 18.26 18.42 -13.44
N ALA A 4 19.06 18.33 -12.37
CA ALA A 4 18.62 17.87 -11.06
C ALA A 4 17.54 18.83 -10.57
N MET A 5 16.28 18.41 -10.63
CA MET A 5 15.17 19.09 -9.99
C MET A 5 15.37 19.00 -8.47
N ASN A 6 15.94 20.09 -7.94
CA ASN A 6 16.16 20.26 -6.50
C ASN A 6 14.80 20.55 -5.84
N LEU A 7 14.02 19.49 -5.64
CA LEU A 7 12.75 19.55 -4.91
C LEU A 7 13.04 19.60 -3.41
N ASN A 8 13.38 20.79 -2.92
CA ASN A 8 13.43 21.06 -1.49
C ASN A 8 11.98 21.27 -1.01
N PRO A 9 11.32 20.28 -0.36
CA PRO A 9 9.88 20.34 -0.07
C PRO A 9 9.51 21.30 1.07
N CYS A 10 10.49 21.97 1.72
CA CYS A 10 10.29 22.80 2.89
C CYS A 10 10.44 24.31 2.63
N SER A 11 10.56 24.80 1.38
CA SER A 11 10.86 26.21 1.07
C SER A 11 9.64 27.11 0.84
N THR A 12 8.42 26.75 1.27
CA THR A 12 7.30 27.70 1.35
C THR A 12 7.06 28.13 2.78
N THR A 13 7.83 29.12 3.22
CA THR A 13 7.61 29.79 4.50
C THR A 13 6.44 30.78 4.36
N THR A 14 5.23 30.28 4.48
CA THR A 14 4.10 31.10 4.92
C THR A 14 3.99 30.87 6.43
N ALA A 15 4.21 31.93 7.21
CA ALA A 15 4.04 31.91 8.66
C ALA A 15 2.57 31.58 8.97
N VAL A 16 2.27 30.31 9.15
CA VAL A 16 0.97 29.87 9.66
C VAL A 16 1.00 30.09 11.18
N VAL A 17 0.20 31.03 11.63
CA VAL A 17 -0.14 31.20 13.05
C VAL A 17 -0.66 29.86 13.55
N VAL A 18 0.17 29.13 14.31
CA VAL A 18 -0.20 27.86 14.94
C VAL A 18 -1.10 28.19 16.12
N THR A 19 -2.42 28.20 15.90
CA THR A 19 -3.35 28.10 17.00
C THR A 19 -3.15 26.72 17.66
N PRO A 20 -3.04 26.64 19.01
CA PRO A 20 -2.86 25.36 19.69
C PRO A 20 -4.10 24.50 19.43
N ASP A 21 -3.92 23.47 18.62
CA ASP A 21 -4.97 22.50 18.31
C ASP A 21 -5.33 21.74 19.60
N ARG A 22 -6.56 21.89 20.08
CA ARG A 22 -7.04 21.15 21.26
C ARG A 22 -6.79 19.67 21.04
N PRO A 23 -6.31 18.87 22.03
CA PRO A 23 -6.04 17.46 21.88
C PRO A 23 -7.36 16.75 21.57
N ARG A 24 -7.62 16.51 20.29
CA ARG A 24 -8.72 15.66 19.88
C ARG A 24 -8.48 14.25 20.45
N ARG A 25 -9.40 13.73 21.24
CA ARG A 25 -9.35 12.35 21.74
C ARG A 25 -9.10 11.42 20.53
N ARG A 26 -7.91 10.85 20.46
CA ARG A 26 -7.53 9.87 19.45
C ARG A 26 -7.60 8.49 20.08
N TRP A 27 -8.57 7.70 19.65
CA TRP A 27 -8.69 6.30 20.03
C TRP A 27 -7.78 5.51 19.08
N PHE A 28 -6.84 4.75 19.63
CA PHE A 28 -5.83 4.03 18.83
C PHE A 28 -5.09 4.91 17.81
N GLY A 29 -4.88 6.21 18.09
CA GLY A 29 -4.20 7.13 17.16
C GLY A 29 -5.05 7.66 16.00
N LEU A 30 -6.30 7.19 15.83
CA LEU A 30 -7.25 7.60 14.81
C LEU A 30 -8.31 8.54 15.40
N ALA A 31 -8.84 9.46 14.58
CA ALA A 31 -9.96 10.28 14.99
C ALA A 31 -11.25 9.40 15.05
N PRO A 32 -12.16 9.63 16.01
CA PRO A 32 -13.42 8.87 16.09
C PRO A 32 -14.21 8.87 14.77
N VAL A 33 -14.18 9.99 14.05
CA VAL A 33 -14.82 10.13 12.73
C VAL A 33 -14.21 9.17 11.70
N GLU A 34 -12.89 8.96 11.72
CA GLU A 34 -12.22 8.02 10.82
C GLU A 34 -12.66 6.59 11.10
N LEU A 35 -12.72 6.20 12.37
CA LEU A 35 -13.20 4.88 12.80
C LEU A 35 -14.65 4.64 12.39
N VAL A 36 -15.53 5.61 12.61
CA VAL A 36 -16.94 5.52 12.22
C VAL A 36 -17.07 5.43 10.71
N ALA A 37 -16.35 6.26 9.95
CA ALA A 37 -16.39 6.25 8.50
C ALA A 37 -15.91 4.90 7.93
N MET A 38 -14.78 4.38 8.42
CA MET A 38 -14.24 3.08 8.00
C MET A 38 -15.22 1.93 8.32
N SER A 39 -15.81 1.93 9.51
CA SER A 39 -16.78 0.93 9.92
C SER A 39 -18.07 1.02 9.09
N ALA A 40 -18.55 2.22 8.81
CA ALA A 40 -19.76 2.44 8.01
C ALA A 40 -19.55 2.00 6.54
N VAL A 41 -18.44 2.38 5.93
CA VAL A 41 -18.07 1.96 4.56
C VAL A 41 -17.89 0.44 4.50
N GLY A 42 -17.18 -0.15 5.44
CA GLY A 42 -16.99 -1.59 5.53
C GLY A 42 -18.33 -2.34 5.66
N ALA A 43 -19.21 -1.89 6.57
CA ALA A 43 -20.52 -2.47 6.76
C ALA A 43 -21.40 -2.35 5.50
N LEU A 44 -21.34 -1.19 4.81
CA LEU A 44 -22.07 -0.97 3.56
C LEU A 44 -21.62 -1.93 2.46
N VAL A 45 -20.30 -2.08 2.26
CA VAL A 45 -19.73 -2.99 1.26
C VAL A 45 -20.13 -4.44 1.56
N MET A 46 -20.03 -4.86 2.83
CA MET A 46 -20.41 -6.20 3.25
C MET A 46 -21.91 -6.46 3.08
N LEU A 47 -22.77 -5.49 3.44
CA LEU A 47 -24.22 -5.61 3.28
C LEU A 47 -24.61 -5.68 1.80
N ALA A 48 -24.00 -4.84 0.96
CA ALA A 48 -24.26 -4.84 -0.48
C ALA A 48 -23.86 -6.16 -1.14
N SER A 49 -22.72 -6.73 -0.75
CA SER A 49 -22.27 -8.05 -1.21
C SER A 49 -23.23 -9.16 -0.71
N TYR A 50 -23.60 -9.16 0.58
CA TYR A 50 -24.53 -10.14 1.15
C TYR A 50 -25.92 -10.09 0.52
N ARG A 51 -26.43 -8.89 0.18
CA ARG A 51 -27.71 -8.69 -0.49
C ARG A 51 -27.66 -8.99 -2.00
N GLY A 52 -26.49 -9.29 -2.55
CA GLY A 52 -26.32 -9.54 -3.98
C GLY A 52 -26.53 -8.29 -4.84
N TRP A 53 -26.42 -7.08 -4.26
CA TRP A 53 -26.51 -5.83 -5.02
C TRP A 53 -25.32 -5.63 -5.95
N TRP A 54 -24.20 -6.29 -5.64
CA TRP A 54 -22.97 -6.29 -6.42
C TRP A 54 -22.61 -7.73 -6.76
N SER A 55 -22.04 -7.94 -7.95
CA SER A 55 -21.54 -9.24 -8.40
C SER A 55 -20.20 -9.65 -7.74
N ILE A 56 -19.88 -9.07 -6.59
CA ILE A 56 -18.69 -9.40 -5.80
C ILE A 56 -19.05 -10.46 -4.78
N ALA A 57 -18.27 -11.54 -4.73
CA ALA A 57 -18.41 -12.54 -3.68
C ALA A 57 -18.13 -11.94 -2.30
N VAL A 58 -18.82 -12.42 -1.27
CA VAL A 58 -18.63 -11.95 0.12
C VAL A 58 -17.16 -12.05 0.56
N VAL A 59 -16.45 -13.07 0.09
CA VAL A 59 -15.03 -13.29 0.36
C VAL A 59 -14.17 -12.17 -0.24
N GLU A 60 -14.45 -11.74 -1.45
CA GLU A 60 -13.76 -10.63 -2.10
C GLU A 60 -14.07 -9.31 -1.39
N ALA A 61 -15.32 -9.10 -0.98
CA ALA A 61 -15.72 -7.93 -0.19
C ALA A 61 -14.93 -7.83 1.12
N TRP A 62 -14.70 -8.94 1.82
CA TRP A 62 -13.82 -8.99 2.99
C TRP A 62 -12.38 -8.56 2.67
N GLY A 63 -11.83 -9.08 1.58
CA GLY A 63 -10.50 -8.70 1.12
C GLY A 63 -10.37 -7.20 0.84
N PHE A 64 -11.36 -6.63 0.19
CA PHE A 64 -11.39 -5.20 -0.13
C PHE A 64 -11.53 -4.31 1.11
N VAL A 65 -12.41 -4.66 2.03
CA VAL A 65 -12.59 -3.91 3.28
C VAL A 65 -11.32 -3.95 4.13
N THR A 66 -10.75 -5.14 4.34
CA THR A 66 -9.53 -5.30 5.15
C THR A 66 -8.33 -4.66 4.46
N GLY A 67 -8.20 -4.77 3.13
CA GLY A 67 -7.18 -4.09 2.34
C GLY A 67 -7.29 -2.56 2.45
N GLY A 68 -8.49 -2.00 2.30
CA GLY A 68 -8.73 -0.57 2.48
C GLY A 68 -8.38 -0.07 3.88
N ILE A 69 -8.74 -0.83 4.91
CA ILE A 69 -8.35 -0.55 6.30
C ILE A 69 -6.84 -0.53 6.45
N CYS A 70 -6.13 -1.53 5.90
CA CYS A 70 -4.67 -1.59 5.93
C CYS A 70 -4.04 -0.37 5.26
N VAL A 71 -4.47 -0.01 4.05
CA VAL A 71 -3.93 1.17 3.34
C VAL A 71 -4.16 2.45 4.13
N TRP A 72 -5.35 2.64 4.72
CA TRP A 72 -5.62 3.80 5.57
C TRP A 72 -4.72 3.85 6.81
N LEU A 73 -4.52 2.72 7.47
CA LEU A 73 -3.61 2.62 8.61
C LEU A 73 -2.15 2.92 8.21
N VAL A 74 -1.72 2.54 7.00
CA VAL A 74 -0.42 2.91 6.43
C VAL A 74 -0.33 4.43 6.20
N VAL A 75 -1.36 5.05 5.62
CA VAL A 75 -1.45 6.52 5.46
C VAL A 75 -1.24 7.21 6.81
N ARG A 76 -1.87 6.68 7.87
CA ARG A 76 -1.77 7.20 9.25
C ARG A 76 -0.53 6.72 10.00
N GLN A 77 0.37 5.95 9.36
CA GLN A 77 1.57 5.34 9.96
C GLN A 77 1.26 4.52 11.23
N HIS A 78 0.11 3.89 11.26
CA HIS A 78 -0.38 3.18 12.42
C HIS A 78 0.10 1.72 12.44
N MET A 79 0.61 1.23 13.58
CA MET A 79 1.22 -0.10 13.69
C MET A 79 0.24 -1.26 13.43
N TRP A 80 -1.07 -1.04 13.64
CA TRP A 80 -2.10 -2.06 13.39
C TRP A 80 -2.23 -2.47 11.92
N ASN A 81 -1.65 -1.71 10.98
CA ASN A 81 -1.59 -2.14 9.58
C ASN A 81 -0.93 -3.51 9.43
N TRP A 82 0.09 -3.82 10.25
CA TRP A 82 0.85 -5.05 10.16
C TRP A 82 0.07 -6.29 10.60
N PRO A 83 -0.48 -6.35 11.84
CA PRO A 83 -1.26 -7.53 12.25
C PRO A 83 -2.51 -7.74 11.40
N ILE A 84 -3.21 -6.67 10.97
CA ILE A 84 -4.39 -6.80 10.10
C ILE A 84 -3.96 -7.29 8.71
N GLY A 85 -2.86 -6.75 8.15
CA GLY A 85 -2.31 -7.19 6.87
C GLY A 85 -1.83 -8.64 6.90
N LEU A 86 -1.16 -9.07 7.98
CA LEU A 86 -0.75 -10.47 8.15
C LEU A 86 -1.95 -11.42 8.24
N ALA A 87 -2.99 -11.04 8.96
CA ALA A 87 -4.23 -11.83 9.03
C ALA A 87 -4.90 -11.94 7.65
N ASN A 88 -4.92 -10.84 6.89
CA ASN A 88 -5.42 -10.82 5.51
C ASN A 88 -4.60 -11.74 4.59
N ASN A 89 -3.26 -11.68 4.67
CA ASN A 89 -2.40 -12.57 3.88
C ASN A 89 -2.64 -14.06 4.20
N VAL A 90 -2.82 -14.42 5.46
CA VAL A 90 -3.18 -15.80 5.86
C VAL A 90 -4.53 -16.20 5.29
N PHE A 91 -5.52 -15.32 5.37
CA PHE A 91 -6.85 -15.57 4.83
C PHE A 91 -6.78 -15.86 3.33
N PHE A 92 -6.13 -15.00 2.54
CA PHE A 92 -5.98 -15.21 1.10
C PHE A 92 -5.09 -16.41 0.75
N PHE A 93 -4.06 -16.68 1.56
CA PHE A 93 -3.23 -17.88 1.39
C PHE A 93 -4.09 -19.16 1.45
N VAL A 94 -4.95 -19.28 2.46
CA VAL A 94 -5.86 -20.44 2.60
C VAL A 94 -6.89 -20.47 1.47
N LEU A 95 -7.43 -19.33 1.08
CA LEU A 95 -8.39 -19.23 -0.02
C LEU A 95 -7.78 -19.70 -1.34
N PHE A 96 -6.58 -19.22 -1.67
CA PHE A 96 -5.89 -19.61 -2.91
C PHE A 96 -5.42 -21.07 -2.89
N LEU A 97 -5.05 -21.59 -1.71
CA LEU A 97 -4.75 -23.02 -1.55
C LEU A 97 -5.99 -23.88 -1.89
N GLN A 98 -7.16 -23.53 -1.36
CA GLN A 98 -8.43 -24.22 -1.64
C GLN A 98 -8.82 -24.11 -3.13
N GLY A 99 -8.58 -22.96 -3.75
CA GLY A 99 -8.79 -22.70 -5.17
C GLY A 99 -7.73 -23.32 -6.09
N ARG A 100 -6.68 -23.95 -5.53
CA ARG A 100 -5.51 -24.46 -6.27
C ARG A 100 -4.78 -23.40 -7.09
N LEU A 101 -4.84 -22.15 -6.65
CA LEU A 101 -4.15 -21.01 -7.23
C LEU A 101 -2.76 -20.85 -6.59
N PHE A 102 -1.86 -21.80 -6.90
CA PHE A 102 -0.57 -21.93 -6.21
C PHE A 102 0.36 -20.71 -6.38
N ALA A 103 0.29 -20.01 -7.51
CA ALA A 103 1.08 -18.81 -7.75
C ALA A 103 0.64 -17.65 -6.83
N ASP A 104 -0.66 -17.41 -6.73
CA ASP A 104 -1.24 -16.40 -5.86
C ASP A 104 -1.02 -16.74 -4.38
N MET A 105 -1.14 -18.02 -4.02
CA MET A 105 -0.81 -18.52 -2.68
C MET A 105 0.66 -18.25 -2.34
N ALA A 106 1.59 -18.55 -3.23
CA ALA A 106 3.01 -18.29 -3.02
C ALA A 106 3.29 -16.78 -2.84
N LEU A 107 2.62 -15.91 -3.61
CA LEU A 107 2.72 -14.47 -3.48
C LEU A 107 2.24 -13.99 -2.09
N GLN A 108 1.16 -14.57 -1.54
CA GLN A 108 0.73 -14.26 -0.16
C GLN A 108 1.79 -14.67 0.86
N GLY A 109 2.50 -15.77 0.64
CA GLY A 109 3.65 -16.17 1.47
C GLY A 109 4.77 -15.13 1.45
N VAL A 110 5.08 -14.57 0.28
CA VAL A 110 6.08 -13.48 0.16
C VAL A 110 5.61 -12.23 0.89
N TYR A 111 4.35 -11.81 0.71
CA TYR A 111 3.79 -10.66 1.43
C TYR A 111 3.75 -10.88 2.94
N PHE A 112 3.48 -12.09 3.40
CA PHE A 112 3.51 -12.44 4.82
C PHE A 112 4.92 -12.27 5.39
N GLY A 113 5.95 -12.78 4.71
CA GLY A 113 7.35 -12.59 5.12
C GLY A 113 7.76 -11.12 5.16
N LEU A 114 7.43 -10.36 4.10
CA LEU A 114 7.65 -8.91 4.07
C LEU A 114 6.84 -8.18 5.15
N GLY A 115 5.64 -8.64 5.48
CA GLY A 115 4.82 -8.10 6.55
C GLY A 115 5.47 -8.23 7.93
N ILE A 116 6.02 -9.40 8.26
CA ILE A 116 6.79 -9.63 9.49
C ILE A 116 8.02 -8.72 9.52
N TYR A 117 8.80 -8.71 8.42
CA TYR A 117 9.98 -7.85 8.31
C TYR A 117 9.62 -6.37 8.52
N GLY A 118 8.58 -5.89 7.85
CA GLY A 118 8.13 -4.50 7.97
C GLY A 118 7.65 -4.16 9.37
N TRP A 119 6.91 -5.06 10.02
CA TRP A 119 6.46 -4.88 11.40
C TRP A 119 7.63 -4.70 12.36
N LEU A 120 8.58 -5.63 12.32
CA LEU A 120 9.78 -5.56 13.15
C LEU A 120 10.61 -4.31 12.85
N ASN A 121 10.76 -3.98 11.57
CA ASN A 121 11.53 -2.80 11.16
C ASN A 121 10.84 -1.49 11.59
N TRP A 122 9.52 -1.39 11.52
CA TRP A 122 8.81 -0.20 12.02
C TRP A 122 8.89 -0.04 13.52
N MET A 123 8.97 -1.15 14.26
CA MET A 123 9.10 -1.13 15.73
C MET A 123 10.52 -0.80 16.20
N TYR A 124 11.54 -1.39 15.55
CA TYR A 124 12.91 -1.43 16.07
C TYR A 124 13.97 -0.89 15.09
N GLY A 125 13.59 -0.50 13.87
CA GLY A 125 14.54 -0.10 12.81
C GLY A 125 15.03 1.35 12.91
N GLY A 126 14.56 2.15 13.85
CA GLY A 126 15.03 3.51 14.10
C GLY A 126 16.36 3.56 14.87
N GLN A 127 16.92 4.76 15.01
CA GLN A 127 18.13 4.98 15.81
C GLN A 127 17.87 4.53 17.26
N GLN A 128 18.86 3.87 17.88
CA GLN A 128 18.76 3.32 19.25
C GLN A 128 17.57 2.34 19.44
N ARG A 129 17.18 1.61 18.39
CA ARG A 129 16.03 0.68 18.41
C ARG A 129 14.68 1.33 18.70
N ASN A 130 14.53 2.61 18.38
CA ASN A 130 13.26 3.31 18.42
C ASN A 130 12.41 3.05 17.16
N ARG A 131 11.21 3.61 17.13
CA ARG A 131 10.31 3.52 15.96
C ARG A 131 10.96 4.14 14.73
N LEU A 132 10.85 3.41 13.61
CA LEU A 132 11.37 3.88 12.33
C LEU A 132 10.63 5.16 11.89
N GLU A 133 11.39 6.15 11.44
CA GLU A 133 10.86 7.40 10.88
C GLU A 133 10.74 7.33 9.37
N VAL A 134 9.85 8.16 8.81
CA VAL A 134 9.70 8.27 7.36
C VAL A 134 10.96 8.91 6.78
N SER A 135 11.53 8.28 5.76
CA SER A 135 12.75 8.73 5.12
C SER A 135 12.67 8.58 3.60
N ARG A 136 13.68 9.08 2.90
CA ARG A 136 13.80 8.92 1.45
C ARG A 136 14.60 7.67 1.10
N THR A 137 14.30 7.11 -0.06
CA THR A 137 15.06 6.00 -0.64
C THR A 137 16.50 6.43 -0.92
N THR A 138 17.46 5.63 -0.49
CA THR A 138 18.89 5.88 -0.70
C THR A 138 19.31 5.64 -2.15
N ARG A 139 20.46 6.18 -2.56
CA ARG A 139 21.00 5.94 -3.91
C ARG A 139 21.26 4.46 -4.18
N ALA A 140 21.74 3.72 -3.17
CA ALA A 140 21.98 2.28 -3.28
C ALA A 140 20.66 1.50 -3.47
N GLU A 141 19.61 1.84 -2.71
CA GLU A 141 18.28 1.24 -2.88
C GLU A 141 17.70 1.55 -4.27
N TRP A 142 17.84 2.79 -4.77
CA TRP A 142 17.41 3.14 -6.12
C TRP A 142 18.14 2.33 -7.19
N LEU A 143 19.46 2.16 -7.05
CA LEU A 143 20.26 1.38 -8.00
C LEU A 143 19.83 -0.10 -7.98
N SER A 144 19.65 -0.67 -6.78
CA SER A 144 19.17 -2.06 -6.64
C SER A 144 17.77 -2.26 -7.24
N LEU A 145 16.85 -1.33 -7.03
CA LEU A 145 15.50 -1.38 -7.62
C LEU A 145 15.53 -1.21 -9.14
N ALA A 146 16.39 -0.32 -9.66
CA ALA A 146 16.55 -0.11 -11.11
C ALA A 146 17.02 -1.36 -11.85
N VAL A 147 17.78 -2.23 -11.19
CA VAL A 147 18.21 -3.52 -11.75
C VAL A 147 17.18 -4.62 -11.44
N ALA A 148 16.70 -4.70 -10.20
CA ALA A 148 15.81 -5.77 -9.76
C ALA A 148 14.45 -5.73 -10.46
N ILE A 149 13.84 -4.55 -10.64
CA ILE A 149 12.50 -4.42 -11.24
C ILE A 149 12.47 -4.97 -12.67
N PRO A 150 13.31 -4.54 -13.62
CA PRO A 150 13.30 -5.08 -14.98
C PRO A 150 13.61 -6.59 -15.03
N LEU A 151 14.61 -7.02 -14.26
CA LEU A 151 15.02 -8.43 -14.26
C LEU A 151 13.92 -9.35 -13.71
N THR A 152 13.32 -8.98 -12.58
CA THR A 152 12.24 -9.75 -11.97
C THR A 152 10.97 -9.70 -12.82
N THR A 153 10.67 -8.55 -13.43
CA THR A 153 9.53 -8.42 -14.35
C THR A 153 9.68 -9.34 -15.55
N TRP A 154 10.88 -9.36 -16.15
CA TRP A 154 11.14 -10.24 -17.26
C TRP A 154 11.04 -11.72 -16.88
N GLY A 155 11.70 -12.13 -15.79
CA GLY A 155 11.62 -13.51 -15.29
C GLY A 155 10.19 -13.94 -14.95
N LEU A 156 9.43 -13.09 -14.26
CA LEU A 156 8.03 -13.38 -13.92
C LEU A 156 7.14 -13.45 -15.17
N ARG A 157 7.35 -12.56 -16.15
CA ARG A 157 6.65 -12.61 -17.44
C ARG A 157 6.86 -13.95 -18.14
N GLU A 158 8.10 -14.45 -18.21
CA GLU A 158 8.38 -15.75 -18.85
C GLU A 158 7.64 -16.90 -18.14
N ILE A 159 7.62 -16.90 -16.81
CA ILE A 159 6.85 -17.86 -16.01
C ILE A 159 5.36 -17.76 -16.35
N LEU A 160 4.79 -16.55 -16.38
CA LEU A 160 3.38 -16.32 -16.67
C LEU A 160 3.00 -16.73 -18.11
N VAL A 161 3.91 -16.58 -19.07
CA VAL A 161 3.70 -17.07 -20.44
C VAL A 161 3.62 -18.61 -20.47
N VAL A 162 4.52 -19.30 -19.76
CA VAL A 162 4.53 -20.77 -19.70
C VAL A 162 3.24 -21.33 -19.08
N VAL A 163 2.68 -20.64 -18.07
CA VAL A 163 1.41 -21.06 -17.43
C VAL A 163 0.15 -20.50 -18.12
N ASN A 164 0.28 -19.93 -19.33
CA ASN A 164 -0.82 -19.36 -20.11
C ASN A 164 -1.60 -18.24 -19.37
N GLY A 165 -0.91 -17.35 -18.66
CA GLY A 165 -1.51 -16.19 -18.02
C GLY A 165 -2.23 -15.28 -19.03
N ALA A 166 -3.35 -14.67 -18.63
CA ALA A 166 -4.20 -13.85 -19.51
C ALA A 166 -3.54 -12.55 -19.98
N ALA A 167 -2.65 -11.95 -19.17
CA ALA A 167 -1.91 -10.72 -19.51
C ALA A 167 -0.50 -10.76 -18.90
N PRO A 168 0.40 -11.66 -19.34
CA PRO A 168 1.65 -11.98 -18.66
C PRO A 168 2.54 -10.77 -18.36
N LEU A 169 2.64 -9.82 -19.29
CA LEU A 169 3.46 -8.63 -19.12
C LEU A 169 2.86 -7.68 -18.04
N TRP A 170 1.56 -7.40 -18.13
CA TRP A 170 0.92 -6.46 -17.21
C TRP A 170 0.81 -7.03 -15.79
N ASP A 171 0.50 -8.33 -15.68
CA ASP A 171 0.47 -9.05 -14.40
C ASP A 171 1.88 -9.10 -13.78
N ALA A 172 2.95 -9.32 -14.57
CA ALA A 172 4.33 -9.27 -14.08
C ALA A 172 4.72 -7.86 -13.62
N VAL A 173 4.44 -6.82 -14.42
CA VAL A 173 4.77 -5.42 -14.09
C VAL A 173 4.08 -5.00 -12.80
N THR A 174 2.77 -5.22 -12.68
CA THR A 174 2.01 -4.80 -11.48
C THR A 174 2.45 -5.57 -10.25
N THR A 175 2.72 -6.87 -10.35
CA THR A 175 3.23 -7.68 -9.23
C THR A 175 4.58 -7.16 -8.75
N VAL A 176 5.53 -6.89 -9.67
CA VAL A 176 6.86 -6.42 -9.29
C VAL A 176 6.83 -5.01 -8.73
N LEU A 177 6.00 -4.10 -9.28
CA LEU A 177 5.79 -2.77 -8.71
C LEU A 177 5.21 -2.85 -7.29
N SER A 178 4.24 -3.74 -7.06
CA SER A 178 3.63 -3.95 -5.74
C SER A 178 4.64 -4.53 -4.74
N LEU A 179 5.50 -5.46 -5.15
CA LEU A 179 6.58 -5.98 -4.29
C LEU A 179 7.62 -4.91 -3.96
N ALA A 180 8.00 -4.08 -4.94
CA ALA A 180 8.91 -2.96 -4.71
C ALA A 180 8.29 -1.92 -3.76
N ALA A 181 7.00 -1.60 -3.94
CA ALA A 181 6.25 -0.74 -3.05
C ALA A 181 6.20 -1.30 -1.62
N GLN A 182 5.90 -2.58 -1.47
CA GLN A 182 5.86 -3.26 -0.17
C GLN A 182 7.24 -3.27 0.51
N TYR A 183 8.31 -3.55 -0.23
CA TYR A 183 9.68 -3.47 0.30
C TYR A 183 10.01 -2.07 0.82
N LEU A 184 9.73 -1.03 0.02
CA LEU A 184 9.94 0.36 0.43
C LEU A 184 9.05 0.77 1.61
N LEU A 185 7.82 0.25 1.67
CA LEU A 185 6.92 0.42 2.82
C LEU A 185 7.52 -0.19 4.09
N CYS A 186 8.07 -1.41 4.01
CA CYS A 186 8.73 -2.06 5.14
C CYS A 186 9.89 -1.20 5.69
N ARG A 187 10.59 -0.50 4.81
CA ARG A 187 11.67 0.44 5.17
C ARG A 187 11.19 1.86 5.46
N LYS A 188 9.89 2.07 5.46
CA LYS A 188 9.21 3.37 5.69
C LYS A 188 9.73 4.47 4.75
N ARG A 189 10.02 4.12 3.49
CA ARG A 189 10.45 5.05 2.45
C ARG A 189 9.23 5.70 1.82
N ILE A 190 9.26 7.04 1.68
CA ILE A 190 8.12 7.78 1.12
C ILE A 190 7.82 7.39 -0.34
N GLU A 191 8.83 6.96 -1.05
CA GLU A 191 8.74 6.56 -2.45
C GLU A 191 7.90 5.29 -2.67
N ASN A 192 7.56 4.52 -1.62
CA ASN A 192 6.63 3.41 -1.72
C ASN A 192 5.30 3.83 -2.37
N TRP A 193 4.81 5.03 -2.07
CA TRP A 193 3.56 5.56 -2.61
C TRP A 193 3.59 5.73 -4.12
N PHE A 194 4.75 6.10 -4.71
CA PHE A 194 4.86 6.25 -6.16
C PHE A 194 4.75 4.91 -6.88
N PHE A 195 5.27 3.84 -6.28
CA PHE A 195 5.14 2.49 -6.83
C PHE A 195 3.70 1.98 -6.72
N TRP A 196 3.01 2.24 -5.60
CA TRP A 196 1.58 1.94 -5.47
C TRP A 196 0.74 2.72 -6.47
N ILE A 197 0.97 4.02 -6.64
CA ILE A 197 0.30 4.86 -7.63
C ILE A 197 0.51 4.30 -9.04
N ALA A 198 1.74 3.91 -9.40
CA ALA A 198 2.03 3.33 -10.70
C ALA A 198 1.29 2.01 -10.93
N ALA A 199 1.22 1.14 -9.91
CA ALA A 199 0.47 -0.10 -9.98
C ALA A 199 -1.04 0.15 -10.15
N ASP A 200 -1.63 1.06 -9.36
CA ASP A 200 -3.06 1.40 -9.42
C ASP A 200 -3.45 1.98 -10.79
N ILE A 201 -2.61 2.86 -11.37
CA ILE A 201 -2.82 3.42 -12.71
C ILE A 201 -2.88 2.32 -13.78
N ILE A 202 -2.10 1.25 -13.63
CA ILE A 202 -2.10 0.11 -14.56
C ILE A 202 -3.31 -0.79 -14.29
N TYR A 203 -3.65 -1.04 -13.02
CA TYR A 203 -4.77 -1.90 -12.64
C TYR A 203 -6.13 -1.36 -13.11
N ILE A 204 -6.35 -0.04 -13.06
CA ILE A 204 -7.64 0.57 -13.46
C ILE A 204 -8.03 0.17 -14.90
N PRO A 205 -7.26 0.48 -15.97
CA PRO A 205 -7.59 0.08 -17.32
C PRO A 205 -7.56 -1.43 -17.52
N LEU A 206 -6.69 -2.15 -16.81
CA LEU A 206 -6.62 -3.61 -16.88
C LEU A 206 -7.93 -4.26 -16.43
N TYR A 207 -8.51 -3.82 -15.31
CA TYR A 207 -9.79 -4.34 -14.82
C TYR A 207 -10.98 -3.88 -15.66
N LEU A 208 -10.95 -2.67 -16.22
CA LEU A 208 -11.96 -2.23 -17.18
C LEU A 208 -11.97 -3.10 -18.45
N SER A 209 -10.80 -3.45 -18.98
CA SER A 209 -10.68 -4.34 -20.15
C SER A 209 -11.17 -5.78 -19.88
N ARG A 210 -11.14 -6.20 -18.61
CA ARG A 210 -11.66 -7.52 -18.17
C ARG A 210 -13.14 -7.48 -17.78
N SER A 211 -13.85 -6.38 -18.07
CA SER A 211 -15.27 -6.18 -17.69
C SER A 211 -15.53 -6.27 -16.18
N LEU A 212 -14.57 -5.78 -15.37
CA LEU A 212 -14.64 -5.71 -13.92
C LEU A 212 -14.65 -4.24 -13.44
N PRO A 213 -15.70 -3.44 -13.77
CA PRO A 213 -15.72 -2.00 -13.50
C PRO A 213 -15.69 -1.68 -12.00
N LEU A 214 -16.28 -2.53 -11.18
CA LEU A 214 -16.31 -2.31 -9.74
C LEU A 214 -14.92 -2.45 -9.10
N THR A 215 -14.14 -3.42 -9.55
CA THR A 215 -12.73 -3.58 -9.14
C THR A 215 -11.89 -2.39 -9.61
N ALA A 216 -12.13 -1.88 -10.83
CA ALA A 216 -11.47 -0.67 -11.31
C ALA A 216 -11.79 0.57 -10.45
N VAL A 217 -13.04 0.74 -10.02
CA VAL A 217 -13.43 1.81 -9.08
C VAL A 217 -12.70 1.68 -7.74
N LEU A 218 -12.56 0.46 -7.22
CA LEU A 218 -11.80 0.20 -5.99
C LEU A 218 -10.34 0.63 -6.11
N TYR A 219 -9.66 0.28 -7.22
CA TYR A 219 -8.29 0.76 -7.45
C TYR A 219 -8.23 2.28 -7.62
N GLY A 220 -9.29 2.91 -8.15
CA GLY A 220 -9.45 4.36 -8.12
C GLY A 220 -9.48 4.94 -6.70
N VAL A 221 -10.16 4.27 -5.77
CA VAL A 221 -10.16 4.64 -4.33
C VAL A 221 -8.76 4.46 -3.74
N PHE A 222 -8.07 3.36 -4.03
CA PHE A 222 -6.69 3.13 -3.55
C PHE A 222 -5.74 4.20 -4.08
N LEU A 223 -5.84 4.58 -5.36
CA LEU A 223 -5.07 5.67 -5.95
C LEU A 223 -5.25 6.98 -5.18
N VAL A 224 -6.49 7.35 -4.84
CA VAL A 224 -6.76 8.54 -4.01
C VAL A 224 -6.12 8.40 -2.63
N MET A 225 -6.22 7.23 -1.99
CA MET A 225 -5.59 6.97 -0.69
C MET A 225 -4.06 7.08 -0.77
N CYS A 226 -3.43 6.61 -1.86
CA CYS A 226 -2.00 6.76 -2.09
C CYS A 226 -1.59 8.24 -2.20
N LEU A 227 -2.37 9.06 -2.91
CA LEU A 227 -2.12 10.51 -3.00
C LEU A 227 -2.21 11.20 -1.62
N VAL A 228 -3.20 10.82 -0.81
CA VAL A 228 -3.31 11.27 0.58
C VAL A 228 -2.11 10.80 1.41
N GLY A 229 -1.66 9.56 1.22
CA GLY A 229 -0.48 8.97 1.87
C GLY A 229 0.80 9.75 1.58
N VAL A 230 1.07 10.08 0.30
CA VAL A 230 2.20 10.95 -0.09
C VAL A 230 2.15 12.27 0.67
N ARG A 231 0.97 12.91 0.71
CA ARG A 231 0.81 14.22 1.37
C ARG A 231 1.06 14.14 2.87
N GLU A 232 0.50 13.12 3.54
CA GLU A 232 0.61 12.97 4.99
C GLU A 232 2.04 12.60 5.41
N TRP A 233 2.69 11.69 4.66
CA TRP A 233 4.07 11.30 4.94
C TRP A 233 5.07 12.45 4.67
N ARG A 234 4.85 13.26 3.62
CA ARG A 234 5.66 14.48 3.38
C ARG A 234 5.54 15.47 4.56
N ARG A 235 4.34 15.69 5.06
CA ARG A 235 4.11 16.56 6.22
C ARG A 235 4.85 16.07 7.45
N THR A 236 4.86 14.76 7.69
CA THR A 236 5.57 14.17 8.84
C THR A 236 7.07 14.37 8.71
N MET A 237 7.65 14.17 7.52
CA MET A 237 9.08 14.41 7.25
C MET A 237 9.47 15.87 7.50
N CYS A 238 8.66 16.84 7.06
CA CYS A 238 8.96 18.25 7.27
C CYS A 238 8.90 18.65 8.77
N ARG A 239 8.01 18.03 9.54
CA ARG A 239 7.92 18.29 10.99
C ARG A 239 9.09 17.67 11.78
N GLY A 240 9.57 16.50 11.38
CA GLY A 240 10.73 15.84 12.01
C GLY A 240 12.04 16.61 11.80
N GLY A 241 12.25 17.23 10.63
CA GLY A 241 13.44 18.01 10.31
C GLY A 241 13.54 19.39 11.01
N VAL A 242 12.48 19.85 11.69
CA VAL A 242 12.49 21.10 12.46
C VAL A 242 12.93 20.87 13.91
N ASN A 243 12.90 19.63 14.39
CA ASN A 243 13.21 19.27 15.78
C ASN A 243 14.59 18.57 15.94
N SER A 244 15.37 18.45 14.87
CA SER A 244 16.76 17.96 14.84
C SER A 244 17.72 19.12 14.54
#